data_b890ef0f63c9177dd7ebb9c919bea83e
#
_entry.id   b890ef0f63c9177dd7ebb9c919bea83e
#
_cell.length_a   1.000
_cell.length_b   1.000
_cell.length_c   1.000
_cell.angle_alpha   90.00
_cell.angle_beta   90.00
_cell.angle_gamma   90.00
#
_symmetry.space_group_name_H-M   'P 1'
#
loop_
_entity.id
_entity.type
_entity.pdbx_description
1 polymer ?
#
loop_
_entity_poly.entity_id
_entity_poly.type
_entity_poly.pdbx_seq_one_letter_code
_entity_poly.pdbx_strand_id
1 'polypeptide(L)'
;MPVGEPFIPRDITVHLGRPEETANNVTVSFPDYIKNVVSSEIYPTWPENAIRANIYVIVSFALNRVYTEWYRSRGYPFDITNSTQFDQKYIYGREIFENVGQLVDELFNSWSRCSQRSATAQR
;
A
#
# COMPACT_ATOMS: atom_id res chain seq x y z
N MET A 1 2.32 19.41 11.76
CA MET A 1 2.82 18.12 11.33
C MET A 1 4.22 18.25 10.78
N PRO A 2 5.17 17.47 11.29
CA PRO A 2 6.53 17.59 10.80
C PRO A 2 6.59 17.24 9.32
N VAL A 3 7.28 18.09 8.59
CA VAL A 3 7.46 17.92 7.16
C VAL A 3 8.61 16.96 6.94
N GLY A 4 8.43 15.98 6.09
CA GLY A 4 9.53 15.19 5.61
C GLY A 4 9.61 13.74 6.04
N GLU A 5 8.78 13.29 6.96
CA GLU A 5 8.76 11.86 7.29
C GLU A 5 7.46 11.22 6.85
N PRO A 6 7.49 10.30 5.87
CA PRO A 6 6.29 9.59 5.49
C PRO A 6 5.86 8.69 6.64
N PHE A 7 4.67 8.89 7.12
CA PHE A 7 4.07 8.05 8.12
C PHE A 7 3.36 6.90 7.40
N ILE A 8 3.72 5.67 7.73
CA ILE A 8 3.09 4.51 7.12
C ILE A 8 1.76 4.28 7.84
N PRO A 9 0.64 4.32 7.12
CA PRO A 9 -0.65 4.06 7.76
C PRO A 9 -0.73 2.61 8.23
N ARG A 10 -1.46 2.40 9.31
CA ARG A 10 -1.68 1.05 9.83
C ARG A 10 -2.56 0.24 8.89
N ASP A 11 -3.64 0.86 8.45
CA ASP A 11 -4.66 0.21 7.62
C ASP A 11 -4.99 1.08 6.42
N ILE A 12 -5.63 0.46 5.43
CA ILE A 12 -6.13 1.16 4.27
C ILE A 12 -7.50 0.59 3.92
N THR A 13 -8.45 1.46 3.57
CA THR A 13 -9.80 1.05 3.18
C THR A 13 -9.88 1.03 1.67
N VAL A 14 -10.22 -0.13 1.12
CA VAL A 14 -10.28 -0.38 -0.32
C VAL A 14 -11.72 -0.53 -0.76
N HIS A 15 -12.12 0.26 -1.75
CA HIS A 15 -13.42 0.13 -2.39
C HIS A 15 -13.33 -0.89 -3.52
N LEU A 16 -14.20 -1.90 -3.51
CA LEU A 16 -14.14 -3.02 -4.46
C LEU A 16 -14.96 -2.72 -5.72
N GLY A 17 -14.62 -1.64 -6.40
CA GLY A 17 -15.29 -1.20 -7.60
C GLY A 17 -14.79 0.17 -8.04
N ARG A 18 -15.37 0.73 -9.10
CA ARG A 18 -15.05 2.10 -9.49
C ARG A 18 -15.62 3.08 -8.47
N PRO A 19 -15.06 4.28 -8.36
CA PRO A 19 -15.45 5.21 -7.29
C PRO A 19 -16.95 5.47 -7.22
N GLU A 20 -17.62 5.57 -8.37
CA GLU A 20 -19.03 5.88 -8.43
C GLU A 20 -19.94 4.66 -8.29
N GLU A 21 -19.38 3.47 -8.28
CA GLU A 21 -20.18 2.24 -8.17
C GLU A 21 -20.50 1.93 -6.71
N THR A 22 -21.69 1.36 -6.50
CA THR A 22 -22.05 0.80 -5.21
C THR A 22 -21.30 -0.52 -5.05
N ALA A 23 -20.38 -0.57 -4.10
CA ALA A 23 -19.56 -1.77 -3.87
C ALA A 23 -19.12 -1.79 -2.41
N ASN A 24 -18.63 -2.95 -1.97
CA ASN A 24 -18.17 -3.12 -0.61
C ASN A 24 -16.83 -2.39 -0.39
N ASN A 25 -16.65 -1.88 0.81
CA ASN A 25 -15.37 -1.36 1.26
C ASN A 25 -14.78 -2.35 2.26
N VAL A 26 -13.50 -2.67 2.09
CA VAL A 26 -12.79 -3.56 3.02
C VAL A 26 -11.60 -2.81 3.61
N THR A 27 -11.38 -2.97 4.90
CA THR A 27 -10.22 -2.37 5.57
C THR A 27 -9.23 -3.48 5.86
N VAL A 28 -8.02 -3.32 5.33
CA VAL A 28 -6.94 -4.29 5.48
C VAL A 28 -5.70 -3.58 5.99
N SER A 29 -4.75 -4.33 6.56
CA SER A 29 -3.49 -3.72 6.96
C SER A 29 -2.77 -3.21 5.72
N PHE A 30 -2.02 -2.12 5.89
CA PHE A 30 -1.31 -1.53 4.77
C PHE A 30 -0.30 -2.50 4.14
N PRO A 31 0.52 -3.22 4.93
CA PRO A 31 1.41 -4.22 4.34
C PRO A 31 0.68 -5.30 3.56
N ASP A 32 -0.46 -5.78 4.06
CA ASP A 32 -1.25 -6.79 3.36
C ASP A 32 -1.80 -6.26 2.04
N TYR A 33 -2.23 -5.01 2.02
CA TYR A 33 -2.67 -4.36 0.80
C TYR A 33 -1.53 -4.33 -0.23
N ILE A 34 -0.35 -3.93 0.19
CA ILE A 34 0.81 -3.83 -0.70
C ILE A 34 1.19 -5.22 -1.24
N LYS A 35 1.21 -6.24 -0.38
CA LYS A 35 1.50 -7.63 -0.80
C LYS A 35 0.52 -8.07 -1.88
N ASN A 36 -0.76 -7.76 -1.68
CA ASN A 36 -1.81 -8.14 -2.62
C ASN A 36 -1.62 -7.46 -3.98
N VAL A 37 -1.39 -6.16 -3.97
CA VAL A 37 -1.23 -5.39 -5.21
C VAL A 37 0.02 -5.86 -5.96
N VAL A 38 1.14 -6.02 -5.27
CA VAL A 38 2.37 -6.50 -5.91
C VAL A 38 2.15 -7.88 -6.53
N SER A 39 1.53 -8.79 -5.78
CA SER A 39 1.24 -10.14 -6.28
C SER A 39 0.25 -10.12 -7.44
N SER A 40 -0.55 -9.06 -7.58
CA SER A 40 -1.52 -8.93 -8.67
C SER A 40 -0.94 -8.27 -9.92
N GLU A 41 0.13 -7.50 -9.77
CA GLU A 41 0.68 -6.70 -10.88
C GLU A 41 1.99 -7.23 -11.45
N ILE A 42 2.70 -8.11 -10.73
CA ILE A 42 3.98 -8.63 -11.20
C ILE A 42 3.99 -10.15 -11.16
N TYR A 43 5.02 -10.74 -11.80
CA TYR A 43 5.25 -12.19 -11.71
C TYR A 43 6.28 -12.47 -10.62
N PRO A 44 6.10 -13.54 -9.83
CA PRO A 44 7.05 -13.88 -8.76
C PRO A 44 8.42 -14.33 -9.29
N THR A 45 8.50 -14.62 -10.59
CA THR A 45 9.75 -15.03 -11.24
C THR A 45 10.61 -13.87 -11.68
N TRP A 46 10.15 -12.63 -11.52
CA TRP A 46 10.95 -11.46 -11.87
C TRP A 46 12.20 -11.37 -10.99
N PRO A 47 13.29 -10.78 -11.47
CA PRO A 47 14.46 -10.55 -10.62
C PRO A 47 14.08 -9.76 -9.37
N GLU A 48 14.74 -10.07 -8.26
CA GLU A 48 14.44 -9.45 -6.98
C GLU A 48 14.50 -7.92 -7.05
N ASN A 49 15.47 -7.37 -7.75
CA ASN A 49 15.60 -5.92 -7.89
C ASN A 49 14.39 -5.30 -8.56
N ALA A 50 13.82 -5.99 -9.56
CA ALA A 50 12.63 -5.51 -10.25
C ALA A 50 11.41 -5.57 -9.33
N ILE A 51 11.30 -6.61 -8.53
CA ILE A 51 10.22 -6.73 -7.55
C ILE A 51 10.32 -5.60 -6.52
N ARG A 52 11.51 -5.36 -5.98
CA ARG A 52 11.71 -4.28 -4.99
C ARG A 52 11.37 -2.91 -5.56
N ALA A 53 11.78 -2.65 -6.80
CA ALA A 53 11.45 -1.37 -7.45
C ALA A 53 9.96 -1.18 -7.61
N ASN A 54 9.25 -2.24 -7.98
CA ASN A 54 7.79 -2.19 -8.12
C ASN A 54 7.10 -1.99 -6.76
N ILE A 55 7.62 -2.60 -5.70
CA ILE A 55 7.08 -2.39 -4.35
C ILE A 55 7.15 -0.90 -4.00
N TYR A 56 8.27 -0.23 -4.25
CA TYR A 56 8.41 1.19 -3.98
C TYR A 56 7.39 2.03 -4.75
N VAL A 57 7.21 1.73 -6.03
CA VAL A 57 6.24 2.47 -6.85
C VAL A 57 4.82 2.27 -6.31
N ILE A 58 4.47 1.04 -5.99
CA ILE A 58 3.13 0.70 -5.49
C ILE A 58 2.88 1.37 -4.15
N VAL A 59 3.85 1.33 -3.23
CA VAL A 59 3.73 1.99 -1.93
C VAL A 59 3.57 3.50 -2.10
N SER A 60 4.38 4.11 -2.95
CA SER A 60 4.33 5.55 -3.19
C SER A 60 2.98 6.00 -3.71
N PHE A 61 2.40 5.24 -4.63
CA PHE A 61 1.08 5.54 -5.16
C PHE A 61 0.01 5.45 -4.07
N ALA A 62 0.03 4.37 -3.30
CA ALA A 62 -0.96 4.18 -2.23
C ALA A 62 -0.85 5.26 -1.17
N LEU A 63 0.37 5.62 -0.77
CA LEU A 63 0.59 6.69 0.20
C LEU A 63 0.08 8.03 -0.32
N ASN A 64 0.26 8.29 -1.60
CA ASN A 64 -0.27 9.52 -2.19
C ASN A 64 -1.79 9.59 -2.04
N ARG A 65 -2.49 8.48 -2.33
CA ARG A 65 -3.95 8.45 -2.19
C ARG A 65 -4.40 8.67 -0.75
N VAL A 66 -3.68 8.11 0.21
CA VAL A 66 -4.02 8.25 1.62
C VAL A 66 -3.72 9.66 2.13
N TYR A 67 -2.53 10.17 1.86
CA TYR A 67 -2.10 11.45 2.42
C TYR A 67 -2.78 12.65 1.77
N THR A 68 -3.11 12.56 0.49
CA THR A 68 -3.85 13.63 -0.17
C THR A 68 -5.35 13.54 0.10
N GLU A 69 -5.78 12.47 0.78
CA GLU A 69 -7.19 12.20 0.99
C GLU A 69 -7.97 12.24 -0.32
N TRP A 70 -7.39 11.66 -1.36
CA TRP A 70 -7.89 11.81 -2.73
C TRP A 70 -9.38 11.52 -2.83
N TYR A 71 -9.84 10.40 -2.25
CA TYR A 71 -11.26 10.06 -2.28
C TYR A 71 -12.02 10.65 -1.10
N ARG A 72 -11.42 10.65 0.10
CA ARG A 72 -12.11 11.12 1.30
C ARG A 72 -12.43 12.61 1.22
N SER A 73 -11.54 13.40 0.63
CA SER A 73 -11.80 14.83 0.43
C SER A 73 -12.95 15.09 -0.53
N ARG A 74 -13.29 14.08 -1.34
CA ARG A 74 -14.42 14.16 -2.28
C ARG A 74 -15.69 13.52 -1.72
N GLY A 75 -15.67 13.17 -0.44
CA GLY A 75 -16.85 12.64 0.24
C GLY A 75 -17.01 11.11 0.19
N TYR A 76 -16.03 10.40 -0.33
CA TYR A 76 -16.07 8.95 -0.37
C TYR A 76 -15.53 8.34 0.94
N PRO A 77 -16.11 7.23 1.42
CA PRO A 77 -15.70 6.61 2.69
C PRO A 77 -14.59 5.56 2.51
N PHE A 78 -13.66 5.79 1.60
CA PHE A 78 -12.56 4.86 1.36
C PHE A 78 -11.31 5.62 0.93
N ASP A 79 -10.15 4.95 1.00
CA ASP A 79 -8.86 5.55 0.67
C ASP A 79 -8.46 5.32 -0.78
N ILE A 80 -8.81 4.16 -1.34
CA ILE A 80 -8.37 3.74 -2.67
C ILE A 80 -9.38 2.75 -3.23
N THR A 81 -9.35 2.55 -4.55
CA THR A 81 -10.21 1.55 -5.20
C THR A 81 -9.36 0.38 -5.70
N ASN A 82 -10.02 -0.73 -6.04
CA ASN A 82 -9.35 -1.85 -6.70
C ASN A 82 -9.40 -1.75 -8.22
N SER A 83 -9.84 -0.62 -8.74
CA SER A 83 -9.97 -0.42 -10.19
C SER A 83 -8.63 -0.02 -10.79
N THR A 84 -8.17 -0.79 -11.78
CA THR A 84 -6.92 -0.47 -12.48
C THR A 84 -7.04 0.79 -13.34
N GLN A 85 -8.26 1.20 -13.62
CA GLN A 85 -8.51 2.42 -14.38
C GLN A 85 -8.19 3.67 -13.56
N PHE A 86 -8.40 3.61 -12.24
CA PHE A 86 -8.22 4.75 -11.36
C PHE A 86 -7.04 4.59 -10.41
N ASP A 87 -6.77 3.36 -9.96
CA ASP A 87 -5.78 3.09 -8.92
C ASP A 87 -4.94 1.85 -9.25
N GLN A 88 -4.88 0.91 -8.33
CA GLN A 88 -4.01 -0.26 -8.42
C GLN A 88 -4.84 -1.53 -8.44
N LYS A 89 -4.25 -2.60 -8.96
CA LYS A 89 -4.93 -3.88 -9.06
C LYS A 89 -4.88 -4.60 -7.72
N TYR A 90 -5.98 -4.55 -6.99
CA TYR A 90 -6.16 -5.27 -5.73
C TYR A 90 -7.22 -6.35 -5.97
N ILE A 91 -6.91 -7.59 -5.63
CA ILE A 91 -7.84 -8.71 -5.78
C ILE A 91 -8.16 -9.26 -4.40
N TYR A 92 -9.36 -8.98 -3.92
CA TYR A 92 -9.78 -9.41 -2.59
C TYR A 92 -9.70 -10.93 -2.46
N GLY A 93 -9.01 -11.38 -1.42
CA GLY A 93 -8.92 -12.80 -1.10
C GLY A 93 -7.89 -13.58 -1.89
N ARG A 94 -7.08 -12.94 -2.74
CA ARG A 94 -6.07 -13.68 -3.48
C ARG A 94 -4.93 -14.13 -2.59
N GLU A 95 -4.28 -15.23 -3.00
CA GLU A 95 -3.07 -15.69 -2.32
C GLU A 95 -1.90 -14.79 -2.65
N ILE A 96 -1.03 -14.59 -1.67
CA ILE A 96 0.17 -13.76 -1.80
C ILE A 96 1.34 -14.68 -2.13
N PHE A 97 2.14 -14.33 -3.14
CA PHE A 97 3.36 -15.08 -3.43
C PHE A 97 4.33 -14.95 -2.26
N GLU A 98 4.91 -16.07 -1.86
CA GLU A 98 5.77 -16.12 -0.66
C GLU A 98 6.95 -15.16 -0.75
N ASN A 99 7.66 -15.15 -1.88
CA ASN A 99 8.81 -14.27 -2.05
C ASN A 99 8.41 -12.79 -2.04
N VAL A 100 7.27 -12.46 -2.62
CA VAL A 100 6.73 -11.09 -2.59
C VAL A 100 6.43 -10.68 -1.16
N GLY A 101 5.75 -11.56 -0.41
CA GLY A 101 5.42 -11.28 0.98
C GLY A 101 6.66 -11.02 1.82
N GLN A 102 7.71 -11.83 1.62
CA GLN A 102 8.97 -11.67 2.34
C GLN A 102 9.63 -10.32 2.03
N LEU A 103 9.67 -9.93 0.78
CA LEU A 103 10.28 -8.66 0.39
C LEU A 103 9.52 -7.46 0.95
N VAL A 104 8.20 -7.53 0.95
CA VAL A 104 7.37 -6.48 1.54
C VAL A 104 7.61 -6.39 3.04
N ASP A 105 7.63 -7.53 3.73
CA ASP A 105 7.89 -7.56 5.18
C ASP A 105 9.26 -6.99 5.52
N GLU A 106 10.28 -7.33 4.76
CA GLU A 106 11.63 -6.79 4.97
C GLU A 106 11.64 -5.27 4.85
N LEU A 107 10.98 -4.74 3.85
CA LEU A 107 10.93 -3.30 3.61
C LEU A 107 10.23 -2.58 4.77
N PHE A 108 9.07 -3.07 5.19
CA PHE A 108 8.34 -2.45 6.29
C PHE A 108 9.06 -2.58 7.62
N ASN A 109 9.73 -3.68 7.87
CA ASN A 109 10.54 -3.85 9.07
C ASN A 109 11.71 -2.87 9.08
N SER A 110 12.35 -2.67 7.93
CA SER A 110 13.44 -1.71 7.79
C SER A 110 12.97 -0.28 8.07
N TRP A 111 11.81 0.10 7.54
CA TRP A 111 11.25 1.44 7.77
C TRP A 111 10.90 1.63 9.25
N SER A 112 10.32 0.63 9.87
CA SER A 112 9.98 0.69 11.28
C SER A 112 11.23 0.90 12.16
N ARG A 113 12.32 0.17 11.85
CA ARG A 113 13.57 0.32 12.58
C ARG A 113 14.20 1.70 12.37
N CYS A 114 14.13 2.23 11.17
CA CYS A 114 14.62 3.58 10.87
C CYS A 114 13.86 4.64 11.68
N SER A 115 12.54 4.52 11.74
CA SER A 115 11.71 5.43 12.52
C SER A 115 12.08 5.37 14.00
N GLN A 116 12.29 4.18 14.54
CA GLN A 116 12.70 4.00 15.94
C GLN A 116 14.06 4.60 16.22
N ARG A 117 15.00 4.44 15.30
CA ARG A 117 16.33 5.04 15.45
C ARG A 117 16.26 6.56 15.47
N SER A 118 15.49 7.13 14.58
CA SER A 118 15.31 8.57 14.53
C SER A 118 14.73 9.11 15.82
N ALA A 119 13.72 8.45 16.36
CA ALA A 119 13.11 8.83 17.62
C ALA A 119 14.10 8.73 18.78
N THR A 120 14.93 7.69 18.79
CA THR A 120 15.95 7.50 19.83
C THR A 120 17.05 8.56 19.73
N ALA A 121 17.46 8.89 18.51
CA ALA A 121 18.53 9.87 18.30
C ALA A 121 18.14 11.27 18.71
N GLN A 122 16.86 11.58 18.76
CA GLN A 122 16.36 12.90 19.13
C GLN A 122 16.30 13.12 20.64
N ARG A 123 16.57 12.10 21.42
CA ARG A 123 16.63 12.20 22.87
C ARG A 123 18.07 12.56 23.30
#